data_dd3e75bda57b27b7bd2019189b2b7640
#
_entry.id   dd3e75bda57b27b7bd2019189b2b7640
#
_cell.length_a   1.000
_cell.length_b   1.000
_cell.length_c   1.000
_cell.angle_alpha   90.00
_cell.angle_beta   90.00
_cell.angle_gamma   90.00
#
_symmetry.space_group_name_H-M   'P 1'
#
loop_
_entity.id
_entity.type
_entity.pdbx_description
1 polymer ?
#
loop_
_entity_poly.entity_id
_entity_poly.type
_entity_poly.pdbx_seq_one_letter_code
_entity_poly.pdbx_strand_id
1 'polypeptide(L)' 'MIRKLAIDLISQYGDDAETIAMMKAAEYAALLDNENWQLCEKVIEMLEQLNNPKSLDS' A
#
# COMPACT_ATOMS: atom_id res chain seq x y z
N MET A 1 -6.31 8.90 7.00
CA MET A 1 -5.09 8.26 7.48
C MET A 1 -4.45 7.34 6.44
N ILE A 2 -5.23 6.43 5.86
CA ILE A 2 -4.69 5.49 4.86
C ILE A 2 -4.17 6.22 3.62
N ARG A 3 -4.92 7.20 3.16
CA ARG A 3 -4.51 7.96 1.98
C ARG A 3 -3.19 8.70 2.23
N LYS A 4 -3.02 9.24 3.43
CA LYS A 4 -1.80 9.94 3.78
C LYS A 4 -0.61 9.00 3.78
N LEU A 5 -0.80 7.79 4.31
CA LEU A 5 0.27 6.79 4.29
C LEU A 5 0.66 6.42 2.86
N ALA A 6 -0.32 6.26 1.98
CA ALA A 6 -0.05 5.95 0.58
C ALA A 6 0.73 7.08 -0.08
N ILE A 7 0.32 8.32 0.16
CA ILE A 7 1.00 9.48 -0.41
C ILE A 7 2.43 9.59 0.12
N ASP A 8 2.61 9.34 1.42
CA ASP A 8 3.94 9.37 2.01
C ASP A 8 4.86 8.33 1.39
N LEU A 9 4.34 7.14 1.13
CA LEU A 9 5.12 6.09 0.48
C LEU A 9 5.52 6.49 -0.94
N ILE A 10 4.59 7.07 -1.68
CA ILE A 10 4.89 7.55 -3.03
C ILE A 10 5.96 8.63 -2.97
N SER A 11 5.85 9.53 -2.00
CA SER A 11 6.80 10.62 -1.85
C SER A 11 8.22 10.10 -1.57
N GLN A 12 8.33 9.02 -0.78
CA GLN A 12 9.63 8.48 -0.39
C GLN A 12 10.20 7.51 -1.41
N TYR A 13 9.36 6.69 -2.02
CA TYR A 13 9.81 5.56 -2.84
C TYR A 13 9.40 5.65 -4.30
N GLY A 14 8.53 6.60 -4.65
CA GLY A 14 8.12 6.75 -6.04
C GLY A 14 7.47 5.50 -6.58
N ASP A 15 7.98 4.99 -7.69
CA ASP A 15 7.42 3.82 -8.35
C ASP A 15 7.55 2.54 -7.52
N ASP A 16 8.41 2.54 -6.51
CA ASP A 16 8.61 1.36 -5.66
C ASP A 16 7.65 1.32 -4.47
N ALA A 17 6.78 2.32 -4.33
CA ALA A 17 5.91 2.43 -3.15
C ALA A 17 5.06 1.19 -2.96
N GLU A 18 4.47 0.66 -4.02
CA GLU A 18 3.62 -0.52 -3.92
C GLU A 18 4.43 -1.74 -3.49
N THR A 19 5.61 -1.91 -4.07
CA THR A 19 6.51 -3.00 -3.70
C THR A 19 6.90 -2.91 -2.23
N ILE A 20 7.22 -1.70 -1.75
CA ILE A 20 7.58 -1.50 -0.35
C ILE A 20 6.40 -1.86 0.56
N ALA A 21 5.19 -1.45 0.18
CA ALA A 21 4.00 -1.76 0.97
C ALA A 21 3.76 -3.27 1.02
N MET A 22 3.98 -3.97 -0.09
CA MET A 22 3.83 -5.42 -0.13
C MET A 22 4.84 -6.11 0.76
N MET A 23 6.08 -5.63 0.77
CA MET A 23 7.11 -6.19 1.64
C MET A 23 6.74 -6.03 3.12
N LYS A 24 6.23 -4.86 3.48
CA LYS A 24 5.82 -4.62 4.86
C LYS A 24 4.63 -5.49 5.24
N ALA A 25 3.68 -5.68 4.31
CA ALA A 25 2.55 -6.56 4.57
C ALA A 25 3.02 -7.99 4.85
N ALA A 26 3.99 -8.47 4.07
CA ALA A 26 4.54 -9.80 4.28
C ALA A 26 5.22 -9.91 5.64
N GLU A 27 5.92 -8.87 6.07
CA GLU A 27 6.56 -8.87 7.40
C GLU A 27 5.53 -8.94 8.51
N TYR A 28 4.46 -8.15 8.42
CA TYR A 28 3.41 -8.18 9.43
C TYR A 28 2.68 -9.52 9.45
N ALA A 29 2.47 -10.11 8.27
CA ALA A 29 1.87 -11.44 8.20
C ALA A 29 2.74 -12.47 8.91
N ALA A 30 4.05 -12.42 8.70
CA ALA A 30 4.98 -13.33 9.36
C ALA A 30 4.98 -13.16 10.88
N LEU A 31 4.75 -11.93 11.35
CA LEU A 31 4.69 -11.63 12.77
C LEU A 31 3.31 -11.87 13.37
N LEU A 32 2.34 -12.28 12.57
CA LEU A 32 0.95 -12.47 12.98
C LEU A 32 0.33 -11.17 13.50
N ASP A 33 0.81 -10.04 12.98
CA ASP A 33 0.30 -8.72 13.36
C ASP A 33 -0.83 -8.35 12.41
N ASN A 34 -2.03 -8.85 12.70
CA ASN A 34 -3.16 -8.72 11.79
C ASN A 34 -3.60 -7.28 11.58
N GLU A 35 -3.53 -6.46 12.61
CA GLU A 35 -3.96 -5.07 12.49
C GLU A 35 -3.09 -4.31 11.49
N ASN A 36 -1.79 -4.43 11.62
CA ASN A 36 -0.88 -3.74 10.69
C ASN A 36 -0.90 -4.38 9.31
N TRP A 37 -1.09 -5.69 9.24
CA TRP A 37 -1.24 -6.36 7.96
C TRP A 37 -2.46 -5.81 7.20
N GLN A 38 -3.61 -5.67 7.88
CA GLN A 38 -4.81 -5.13 7.25
C GLN A 38 -4.60 -3.69 6.80
N LEU A 39 -3.90 -2.91 7.60
CA LEU A 39 -3.58 -1.53 7.23
C LEU A 39 -2.74 -1.49 5.95
N CYS A 40 -1.75 -2.36 5.86
CA CYS A 40 -0.91 -2.45 4.67
C CYS A 40 -1.73 -2.85 3.44
N GLU A 41 -2.68 -3.78 3.60
CA GLU A 41 -3.53 -4.19 2.48
C GLU A 41 -4.35 -3.01 1.97
N LYS A 42 -4.86 -2.19 2.87
CA LYS A 42 -5.63 -1.01 2.47
C LYS A 42 -4.75 0.04 1.80
N VAL A 43 -3.53 0.18 2.27
CA VAL A 43 -2.58 1.09 1.63
C VAL A 43 -2.26 0.61 0.22
N ILE A 44 -2.08 -0.69 0.03
CA ILE A 44 -1.80 -1.26 -1.28
C ILE A 44 -2.97 -0.98 -2.24
N GLU A 45 -4.21 -1.17 -1.77
CA GLU A 45 -5.38 -0.85 -2.59
C GLU A 45 -5.38 0.61 -3.01
N MET A 46 -5.06 1.50 -2.08
CA MET A 46 -5.02 2.93 -2.38
C MET A 46 -3.92 3.25 -3.39
N LEU A 47 -2.76 2.63 -3.26
CA LEU A 47 -1.67 2.83 -4.19
C LEU A 47 -2.05 2.37 -5.60
N GLU A 48 -2.74 1.24 -5.70
CA GLU A 48 -3.20 0.74 -6.98
C GLU A 48 -4.17 1.73 -7.63
N GLN A 49 -5.09 2.29 -6.85
CA GLN A 49 -6.03 3.27 -7.37
C GLN A 49 -5.32 4.54 -7.83
N LEU A 50 -4.31 4.98 -7.09
CA LEU A 50 -3.59 6.19 -7.46
C LEU A 50 -2.73 5.99 -8.70
N ASN A 51 -2.17 4.80 -8.87
CA ASN A 51 -1.29 4.51 -10.00
C ASN A 51 -2.05 4.12 -11.25
N ASN A 52 -3.23 3.54 -11.12
CA ASN A 52 -4.00 3.04 -12.27
C ASN A 52 -5.46 3.48 -12.19
N PRO A 53 -5.71 4.79 -12.17
CA PRO A 53 -7.09 5.26 -12.03
C PRO A 53 -7.98 4.83 -13.20
N LYS A 54 -7.41 4.63 -14.38
CA LYS A 54 -8.19 4.28 -15.57
C LYS A 54 -8.64 2.83 -15.58
N SER A 55 -8.01 1.98 -14.80
CA SER A 55 -8.39 0.58 -14.77
C SER A 55 -9.81 0.40 -14.21
N LEU A 56 -10.29 1.40 -13.50
CA LEU A 56 -11.63 1.36 -12.93
C LEU A 56 -12.72 1.68 -13.94
N ASP A 57 -12.35 2.28 -15.07
CA ASP A 57 -13.30 2.71 -16.07
C ASP A 57 -13.57 1.67 -17.15
N SER A 58 -12.80 0.65 -17.19
CA SER A 58 -12.88 -0.36 -18.26
C SER A 58 -13.98 -1.37 -18.05
#